data_d29e440e0cb2afe0e5598b4b00ca21fa
#
_entry.id   d29e440e0cb2afe0e5598b4b00ca21fa
#
_cell.length_a   1.000
_cell.length_b   1.000
_cell.length_c   1.000
_cell.angle_alpha   90.00
_cell.angle_beta   90.00
_cell.angle_gamma   90.00
#
_symmetry.space_group_name_H-M   'P 1'
#
loop_
_entity.id
_entity.type
_entity.pdbx_description
1 polymer ?
#
loop_
_entity_poly.entity_id
_entity_poly.type
_entity_poly.pdbx_seq_one_letter_code
_entity_poly.pdbx_strand_id
1 'polypeptide(L)'
;MPENAAKTAAITSRMKRAKMPTHVPVRMESGRLPKNSIVMLEQIRTIDKARLVNFVGQVTNKSALLIDRASLISLGIDIYKTYRRMYGESIAD
;
A
#
# COMPACT_ATOMS: atom_id res chain seq x y z
N MET A 1 -13.17 2.20 11.51
CA MET A 1 -12.81 3.38 10.69
C MET A 1 -14.06 4.22 10.46
N PRO A 2 -13.97 5.55 10.52
CA PRO A 2 -15.11 6.39 10.23
C PRO A 2 -15.66 6.16 8.81
N GLU A 3 -16.96 6.31 8.62
CA GLU A 3 -17.59 6.06 7.32
C GLU A 3 -17.08 6.96 6.20
N ASN A 4 -16.65 8.18 6.55
CA ASN A 4 -16.16 9.16 5.59
C ASN A 4 -14.64 9.11 5.39
N ALA A 5 -13.97 8.10 5.95
CA ALA A 5 -12.54 7.92 5.78
C ALA A 5 -12.23 6.77 4.82
N ALA A 6 -11.13 6.87 4.11
CA ALA A 6 -10.65 5.82 3.21
C ALA A 6 -9.16 5.61 3.43
N LYS A 7 -8.73 4.35 3.35
CA LYS A 7 -7.30 4.03 3.30
C LYS A 7 -6.82 4.11 1.88
N THR A 8 -5.69 4.77 1.68
CA THR A 8 -5.11 4.95 0.36
C THR A 8 -3.64 4.58 0.39
N ALA A 9 -3.13 4.20 -0.77
CA ALA A 9 -1.70 3.96 -0.96
C ALA A 9 -1.24 4.71 -2.20
N ALA A 10 0.00 5.18 -2.19
CA ALA A 10 0.56 5.88 -3.33
C ALA A 10 0.86 4.91 -4.47
N ILE A 11 0.65 5.37 -5.69
CA ILE A 11 0.98 4.61 -6.91
C ILE A 11 1.97 5.44 -7.71
N THR A 12 2.99 4.78 -8.24
CA THR A 12 3.97 5.41 -9.13
C THR A 12 4.10 4.62 -10.43
N SER A 13 4.34 5.30 -11.53
CA SER A 13 4.71 4.68 -12.80
C SER A 13 6.18 4.94 -13.16
N ARG A 14 6.93 5.56 -12.27
CA ARG A 14 8.33 5.93 -12.52
C ARG A 14 9.33 4.83 -12.20
N MET A 15 8.93 3.84 -11.42
CA MET A 15 9.78 2.68 -11.12
C MET A 15 9.68 1.68 -12.26
N LYS A 16 10.82 1.11 -12.63
CA LYS A 16 10.84 0.05 -13.65
C LYS A 16 10.40 -1.29 -13.07
N ARG A 17 10.59 -1.49 -11.77
CA ARG A 17 10.24 -2.73 -11.08
C ARG A 17 10.09 -2.48 -9.58
N ALA A 18 9.43 -3.41 -8.90
CA ALA A 18 9.30 -3.37 -7.45
C ALA A 18 10.69 -3.51 -6.81
N LYS A 19 10.97 -2.69 -5.79
CA LYS A 19 12.25 -2.66 -5.08
C LYS A 19 12.14 -3.11 -3.64
N MET A 20 10.92 -3.25 -3.12
CA MET A 20 10.65 -3.62 -1.73
C MET A 20 9.50 -4.62 -1.67
N PRO A 21 9.41 -5.44 -0.60
CA PRO A 21 8.28 -6.35 -0.43
C PRO A 21 6.92 -5.65 -0.37
N THR A 22 6.91 -4.36 -0.02
CA THR A 22 5.70 -3.53 0.05
C THR A 22 5.33 -2.90 -1.28
N HIS A 23 6.11 -3.11 -2.33
CA HIS A 23 5.82 -2.64 -3.68
C HIS A 23 5.09 -3.73 -4.46
N VAL A 24 3.93 -3.39 -5.02
CA VAL A 24 3.12 -4.34 -5.79
C VAL A 24 2.86 -3.79 -7.18
N PRO A 25 3.39 -4.45 -8.23
CA PRO A 25 2.97 -4.14 -9.59
C PRO A 25 1.49 -4.43 -9.75
N VAL A 26 0.71 -3.47 -10.28
CA VAL A 26 -0.73 -3.61 -10.38
C VAL A 26 -1.17 -3.95 -11.77
N ARG A 27 -2.16 -4.84 -11.86
CA ARG A 27 -2.92 -5.14 -13.06
C ARG A 27 -4.35 -4.69 -12.87
N MET A 28 -4.90 -4.05 -13.90
CA MET A 28 -6.27 -3.55 -13.86
C MET A 28 -7.23 -4.56 -14.46
N GLU A 29 -8.34 -4.80 -13.79
CA GLU A 29 -9.47 -5.55 -14.33
C GLU A 29 -10.34 -4.65 -15.18
N SER A 30 -10.56 -3.42 -14.71
CA SER A 30 -11.30 -2.40 -15.44
C SER A 30 -10.59 -1.05 -15.25
N GLY A 31 -10.77 -0.17 -16.22
CA GLY A 31 -10.11 1.12 -16.22
C GLY A 31 -8.66 1.01 -16.68
N ARG A 32 -7.91 2.10 -16.54
CA ARG A 32 -6.53 2.18 -17.02
C ARG A 32 -5.62 2.88 -16.04
N LEU A 33 -4.44 2.29 -15.88
CA LEU A 33 -3.27 2.93 -15.28
C LEU A 33 -2.09 2.70 -16.23
N PRO A 34 -1.02 3.52 -16.14
CA PRO A 34 0.20 3.21 -16.88
C PRO A 34 0.67 1.79 -16.63
N LYS A 35 1.23 1.14 -17.66
CA LYS A 35 1.60 -0.27 -17.61
C LYS A 35 2.54 -0.64 -16.47
N ASN A 36 3.38 0.29 -16.06
CA ASN A 36 4.39 0.06 -15.02
C ASN A 36 3.97 0.60 -13.66
N SER A 37 2.67 0.69 -13.41
CA SER A 37 2.17 1.21 -12.14
C SER A 37 2.48 0.26 -11.00
N ILE A 38 3.03 0.80 -9.92
CA ILE A 38 3.40 0.07 -8.71
C ILE A 38 2.76 0.75 -7.52
N VAL A 39 2.04 -0.03 -6.72
CA VAL A 39 1.48 0.45 -5.45
C VAL A 39 2.55 0.32 -4.37
N MET A 40 2.74 1.40 -3.61
CA MET A 40 3.73 1.46 -2.54
C MET A 40 3.00 1.37 -1.20
N LEU A 41 2.93 0.18 -0.62
CA LEU A 41 2.15 -0.05 0.59
C LEU A 41 2.81 0.48 1.86
N GLU A 42 4.09 0.85 1.81
CA GLU A 42 4.73 1.57 2.91
C GLU A 42 4.23 3.00 3.05
N GLN A 43 3.46 3.48 2.08
CA GLN A 43 2.89 4.82 2.07
C GLN A 43 1.37 4.79 2.20
N ILE A 44 0.85 3.94 3.06
CA ILE A 44 -0.59 3.89 3.33
C ILE A 44 -0.99 5.09 4.18
N ARG A 45 -2.08 5.74 3.79
CA ARG A 45 -2.65 6.88 4.52
C ARG A 45 -4.16 6.71 4.65
N THR A 46 -4.71 7.30 5.70
CA THR A 46 -6.14 7.49 5.84
C THR A 46 -6.48 8.92 5.45
N ILE A 47 -7.41 9.08 4.53
CA ILE A 47 -7.87 10.39 4.08
C ILE A 47 -9.38 10.48 4.16
N ASP A 48 -9.90 11.71 4.14
CA ASP A 48 -11.34 11.95 4.03
C ASP A 48 -11.77 11.56 2.61
N LYS A 49 -12.88 10.82 2.49
CA LYS A 49 -13.43 10.42 1.18
C LYS A 49 -13.76 11.63 0.29
N ALA A 50 -14.03 12.79 0.88
CA ALA A 50 -14.28 14.01 0.12
C ALA A 50 -13.06 14.43 -0.72
N ARG A 51 -11.88 13.91 -0.42
CA ARG A 51 -10.66 14.19 -1.18
C ARG A 51 -10.47 13.27 -2.38
N LEU A 52 -11.31 12.26 -2.52
CA LEU A 52 -11.27 11.38 -3.68
C LEU A 52 -11.82 12.14 -4.89
N VAL A 53 -11.06 12.16 -5.97
CA VAL A 53 -11.39 12.99 -7.14
C VAL A 53 -12.03 12.17 -8.25
N ASN A 54 -11.39 11.08 -8.67
CA ASN A 54 -11.84 10.29 -9.81
C ASN A 54 -11.79 8.79 -9.50
N PHE A 55 -12.78 8.07 -10.06
CA PHE A 55 -12.71 6.62 -10.12
C PHE A 55 -12.07 6.23 -11.46
N VAL A 56 -10.96 5.50 -11.40
CA VAL A 56 -10.18 5.12 -12.59
C VAL A 56 -10.49 3.69 -13.03
N GLY A 57 -10.80 2.80 -12.10
CA GLY A 57 -11.06 1.40 -12.40
C GLY A 57 -10.82 0.51 -11.20
N GLN A 58 -10.75 -0.78 -11.44
CA GLN A 58 -10.51 -1.80 -10.43
C GLN A 58 -9.31 -2.67 -10.81
N VAL A 59 -8.53 -3.07 -9.80
CA VAL A 59 -7.42 -4.00 -10.00
C VAL A 59 -7.94 -5.43 -10.13
N THR A 60 -7.13 -6.30 -10.71
CA THR A 60 -7.46 -7.73 -10.79
C THR A 60 -7.49 -8.35 -9.40
N ASN A 61 -8.20 -9.49 -9.25
CA ASN A 61 -8.22 -10.22 -7.98
C ASN A 61 -6.81 -10.61 -7.52
N LYS A 62 -5.96 -11.01 -8.46
CA LYS A 62 -4.56 -11.34 -8.15
C LYS A 62 -3.81 -10.13 -7.60
N SER A 63 -3.97 -8.96 -8.23
CA SER A 63 -3.35 -7.73 -7.73
C SER A 63 -3.88 -7.38 -6.34
N ALA A 64 -5.19 -7.51 -6.11
CA ALA A 64 -5.79 -7.24 -4.80
C ALA A 64 -5.20 -8.13 -3.71
N LEU A 65 -5.02 -9.43 -3.98
CA LEU A 65 -4.40 -10.35 -3.04
C LEU A 65 -2.96 -9.96 -2.72
N LEU A 66 -2.19 -9.57 -3.73
CA LEU A 66 -0.81 -9.12 -3.53
C LEU A 66 -0.75 -7.82 -2.73
N ILE A 67 -1.69 -6.92 -2.95
CA ILE A 67 -1.81 -5.67 -2.19
C ILE A 67 -2.11 -5.98 -0.72
N ASP A 68 -3.07 -6.87 -0.46
CA ASP A 68 -3.40 -7.26 0.91
C ASP A 68 -2.19 -7.85 1.62
N ARG A 69 -1.46 -8.73 0.96
CA ARG A 69 -0.25 -9.35 1.52
C ARG A 69 0.82 -8.30 1.82
N ALA A 70 1.08 -7.40 0.88
CA ALA A 70 2.06 -6.33 1.06
C ALA A 70 1.63 -5.35 2.16
N SER A 71 0.34 -5.12 2.32
CA SER A 71 -0.20 -4.29 3.39
C SER A 71 0.09 -4.90 4.77
N LEU A 72 -0.06 -6.22 4.90
CA LEU A 72 0.28 -6.92 6.14
C LEU A 72 1.76 -6.80 6.46
N ILE A 73 2.63 -6.90 5.46
CA ILE A 73 4.07 -6.72 5.63
C ILE A 73 4.36 -5.30 6.13
N SER A 74 3.74 -4.30 5.52
CA SER A 74 3.91 -2.91 5.90
C SER A 74 3.49 -2.66 7.35
N LEU A 75 2.34 -3.20 7.77
CA LEU A 75 1.86 -3.12 9.14
C LEU A 75 2.81 -3.81 10.12
N GLY A 76 3.36 -4.96 9.74
CA GLY A 76 4.33 -5.68 10.56
C GLY A 76 5.59 -4.87 10.78
N ILE A 77 6.08 -4.19 9.76
CA ILE A 77 7.23 -3.31 9.87
C ILE A 77 6.94 -2.15 10.84
N ASP A 78 5.77 -1.54 10.73
CA ASP A 78 5.38 -0.44 11.61
C ASP A 78 5.26 -0.89 13.06
N ILE A 79 4.65 -2.04 13.32
CA ILE A 79 4.54 -2.62 14.66
C ILE A 79 5.94 -2.90 15.23
N TYR A 80 6.83 -3.46 14.43
CA TYR A 80 8.20 -3.76 14.85
C TYR A 80 8.96 -2.50 15.21
N LYS A 81 8.87 -1.45 14.43
CA LYS A 81 9.50 -0.16 14.72
C LYS A 81 8.98 0.44 16.02
N THR A 82 7.68 0.39 16.25
CA THR A 82 7.05 0.87 17.46
C THR A 82 7.54 0.08 18.67
N TYR A 83 7.59 -1.23 18.54
CA TYR A 83 8.06 -2.12 19.60
C TYR A 83 9.51 -1.82 19.99
N ARG A 84 10.39 -1.66 19.03
CA ARG A 84 11.78 -1.30 19.28
C ARG A 84 11.93 0.04 19.98
N ARG A 85 11.10 1.00 19.60
CA ARG A 85 11.11 2.33 20.23
C ARG A 85 10.75 2.24 21.70
N MET A 86 9.81 1.38 22.05
CA MET A 86 9.32 1.22 23.43
C MET A 86 10.26 0.41 24.31
N TYR A 87 10.86 -0.64 23.75
CA TYR A 87 11.60 -1.65 24.55
C TYR A 87 13.09 -1.71 24.24
N GLY A 88 13.57 -0.92 23.29
CA GLY A 88 14.99 -0.85 22.97
C GLY A 88 15.45 -1.98 22.07
N GLU A 89 16.76 -2.02 21.82
CA GLU A 89 17.37 -2.92 20.84
C GLU A 89 17.56 -4.34 21.33
N SER A 90 17.53 -4.56 22.63
CA SER A 90 17.72 -5.89 23.21
C SER A 90 16.70 -6.92 22.70
N ILE A 91 15.65 -6.45 22.09
CA ILE A 91 14.56 -7.30 21.59
C ILE A 91 14.77 -7.65 20.11
N ALA A 92 15.65 -6.96 19.43
CA ALA A 92 15.88 -7.13 18.00
C ALA A 92 16.72 -8.36 17.66
N ASP A 93 17.29 -8.99 18.64
CA ASP A 93 18.14 -10.18 18.46
C ASP A 93 17.33 -11.49 18.22
#